data_74e7416a8a57cea5917cdd25547fcd46
#
_entry.id   74e7416a8a57cea5917cdd25547fcd46
#
_cell.length_a   1.000
_cell.length_b   1.000
_cell.length_c   1.000
_cell.angle_alpha   90.00
_cell.angle_beta   90.00
_cell.angle_gamma   90.00
#
_symmetry.space_group_name_H-M   'P 1'
#
loop_
_entity.id
_entity.type
_entity.pdbx_description
1 polymer ?
#
loop_
_entity_poly.entity_id
_entity_poly.type
_entity_poly.pdbx_seq_one_letter_code
_entity_poly.pdbx_strand_id
1 'polypeptide(L)'
;MTPRTALGALHIGALMFGLTGVFGKLAAASPAVIVFGRAAFAVLALAFFARFASQNGWQKLQAVDWRRLALSGVLLAGHWVSFFIAVKVAGVAIATLGFASFPAFTVILEGLIFRERIRANEIVLVVLVSVGLVLVTPAFDLASGATVGLLWAVLSGLLFSLLSLTNRASSGRVPAVQAALCQNVVVALCLLPVAAPQLSEVRALDWLWIALLGVFCTGVAHSLFVASLAVIKARTAAVVFAMEPVYGITIAWLLFNENPTLRMLLGGALIIVAIAVSARMSGQADKKTVAAEATSH
;
A
#
# COMPACT_ATOMS: atom_id res chain seq x y z
N MET A 1 -16.01 11.42 14.96
CA MET A 1 -16.46 10.96 13.62
C MET A 1 -17.58 9.95 13.82
N THR A 2 -18.70 10.01 13.06
CA THR A 2 -19.76 8.99 13.11
C THR A 2 -19.36 7.76 12.27
N PRO A 3 -19.97 6.57 12.51
CA PRO A 3 -19.68 5.39 11.67
C PRO A 3 -19.92 5.60 10.17
N ARG A 4 -20.93 6.39 9.80
CA ARG A 4 -21.22 6.73 8.40
C ARG A 4 -20.16 7.61 7.78
N THR A 5 -19.71 8.66 8.49
CA THR A 5 -18.64 9.54 8.01
C THR A 5 -17.30 8.82 7.96
N ALA A 6 -17.03 7.90 8.88
CA ALA A 6 -15.84 7.07 8.87
C ALA A 6 -15.81 6.09 7.70
N LEU A 7 -16.96 5.49 7.34
CA LEU A 7 -17.06 4.64 6.16
C LEU A 7 -16.83 5.44 4.86
N GLY A 8 -17.41 6.63 4.76
CA GLY A 8 -17.16 7.55 3.64
C GLY A 8 -15.68 7.94 3.53
N ALA A 9 -15.03 8.26 4.66
CA ALA A 9 -13.61 8.59 4.70
C ALA A 9 -12.73 7.40 4.25
N LEU A 10 -13.11 6.16 4.58
CA LEU A 10 -12.41 4.96 4.09
C LEU A 10 -12.53 4.80 2.58
N HIS A 11 -13.70 5.00 1.99
CA HIS A 11 -13.86 4.94 0.54
C HIS A 11 -13.09 6.05 -0.19
N ILE A 12 -13.08 7.27 0.36
CA ILE A 12 -12.24 8.36 -0.15
C ILE A 12 -10.76 7.98 -0.06
N GLY A 13 -10.31 7.42 1.07
CA GLY A 13 -8.95 6.93 1.24
C GLY A 13 -8.58 5.84 0.21
N ALA A 14 -9.44 4.85 0.03
CA ALA A 14 -9.25 3.77 -0.94
C ALA A 14 -9.21 4.29 -2.38
N LEU A 15 -10.06 5.25 -2.72
CA LEU A 15 -10.03 5.94 -4.02
C LEU A 15 -8.70 6.68 -4.22
N MET A 16 -8.24 7.44 -3.21
CA MET A 16 -6.96 8.16 -3.27
C MET A 16 -5.78 7.20 -3.43
N PHE A 17 -5.78 6.05 -2.76
CA PHE A 17 -4.76 5.02 -2.98
C PHE A 17 -4.84 4.44 -4.40
N GLY A 18 -6.04 4.17 -4.92
CA GLY A 18 -6.23 3.74 -6.31
C GLY A 18 -5.71 4.75 -7.35
N LEU A 19 -5.82 6.06 -7.05
CA LEU A 19 -5.25 7.12 -7.89
C LEU A 19 -3.71 7.15 -7.89
N THR A 20 -3.04 6.47 -6.99
CA THR A 20 -1.56 6.42 -6.92
C THR A 20 -0.95 5.98 -8.26
N GLY A 21 -1.44 4.90 -8.84
CA GLY A 21 -0.97 4.41 -10.15
C GLY A 21 -1.28 5.39 -11.28
N VAL A 22 -2.46 6.02 -11.22
CA VAL A 22 -2.91 6.99 -12.22
C VAL A 22 -2.00 8.23 -12.24
N PHE A 23 -1.77 8.87 -11.10
CA PHE A 23 -0.87 10.03 -11.02
C PHE A 23 0.57 9.67 -11.36
N GLY A 24 1.03 8.47 -10.94
CA GLY A 24 2.34 7.96 -11.32
C GLY A 24 2.50 7.76 -12.82
N LYS A 25 1.42 7.38 -13.52
CA LYS A 25 1.42 7.27 -14.98
C LYS A 25 1.37 8.63 -15.66
N LEU A 26 0.60 9.58 -15.13
CA LEU A 26 0.50 10.96 -15.65
C LEU A 26 1.81 11.73 -15.53
N ALA A 27 2.55 11.55 -14.44
CA ALA A 27 3.85 12.16 -14.27
C ALA A 27 4.86 11.56 -15.27
N ALA A 28 5.35 12.33 -16.22
CA ALA A 28 6.33 11.87 -17.21
C ALA A 28 7.77 11.83 -16.68
N ALA A 29 7.93 11.72 -15.36
CA ALA A 29 9.20 11.61 -14.67
C ALA A 29 9.59 10.12 -14.46
N SER A 30 10.86 9.88 -14.14
CA SER A 30 11.34 8.55 -13.78
C SER A 30 10.74 8.07 -12.45
N PRO A 31 10.64 6.76 -12.21
CA PRO A 31 10.19 6.22 -10.93
C PRO A 31 10.94 6.77 -9.71
N ALA A 32 12.25 7.00 -9.83
CA ALA A 32 13.06 7.57 -8.75
C ALA A 32 12.64 9.01 -8.41
N VAL A 33 12.40 9.84 -9.41
CA VAL A 33 11.92 11.22 -9.23
C VAL A 33 10.51 11.25 -8.65
N ILE A 34 9.61 10.39 -9.16
CA ILE A 34 8.24 10.28 -8.63
C ILE A 34 8.26 9.92 -7.15
N VAL A 35 9.05 8.90 -6.76
CA VAL A 35 9.13 8.44 -5.37
C VAL A 35 9.79 9.48 -4.47
N PHE A 36 10.88 10.10 -4.91
CA PHE A 36 11.52 11.19 -4.19
C PHE A 36 10.55 12.33 -3.91
N GLY A 37 9.94 12.86 -4.96
CA GLY A 37 9.02 14.00 -4.86
C GLY A 37 7.76 13.66 -4.04
N ARG A 38 7.17 12.48 -4.25
CA ARG A 38 6.06 11.97 -3.43
C ARG A 38 6.42 11.98 -1.95
N ALA A 39 7.59 11.45 -1.59
CA ALA A 39 8.06 11.41 -0.20
C ALA A 39 8.30 12.82 0.36
N ALA A 40 8.92 13.71 -0.42
CA ALA A 40 9.16 15.09 0.00
C ALA A 40 7.84 15.84 0.27
N PHE A 41 6.87 15.76 -0.62
CA PHE A 41 5.55 16.37 -0.42
C PHE A 41 4.78 15.72 0.74
N ALA A 42 4.92 14.40 0.93
CA ALA A 42 4.33 13.72 2.09
C ALA A 42 4.95 14.19 3.41
N VAL A 43 6.26 14.39 3.47
CA VAL A 43 6.95 14.97 4.64
C VAL A 43 6.38 16.34 4.98
N LEU A 44 6.20 17.22 3.97
CA LEU A 44 5.63 18.55 4.18
C LEU A 44 4.18 18.46 4.70
N ALA A 45 3.36 17.62 4.07
CA ALA A 45 1.97 17.43 4.48
C ALA A 45 1.85 16.84 5.90
N LEU A 46 2.62 15.78 6.21
CA LEU A 46 2.62 15.15 7.52
C LEU A 46 3.17 16.06 8.62
N ALA A 47 4.21 16.85 8.33
CA ALA A 47 4.74 17.84 9.26
C ALA A 47 3.70 18.94 9.57
N PHE A 48 2.98 19.40 8.54
CA PHE A 48 1.89 20.34 8.68
C PHE A 48 0.77 19.75 9.57
N PHE A 49 0.27 18.56 9.26
CA PHE A 49 -0.77 17.89 10.05
C PHE A 49 -0.31 17.61 11.48
N ALA A 50 0.93 17.19 11.68
CA ALA A 50 1.47 16.94 13.02
C ALA A 50 1.46 18.19 13.89
N ARG A 51 1.64 19.38 13.31
CA ARG A 51 1.60 20.65 14.03
C ARG A 51 0.21 20.96 14.62
N PHE A 52 -0.86 20.51 13.95
CA PHE A 52 -2.25 20.74 14.36
C PHE A 52 -2.84 19.57 15.17
N ALA A 53 -2.33 18.35 14.98
CA ALA A 53 -2.83 17.14 15.63
C ALA A 53 -2.17 16.85 16.99
N SER A 54 -1.38 17.77 17.53
CA SER A 54 -0.47 17.61 18.67
C SER A 54 -1.14 17.43 20.02
N GLN A 55 -1.99 16.42 20.20
CA GLN A 55 -2.41 16.00 21.56
C GLN A 55 -1.55 14.89 22.16
N ASN A 56 -0.79 14.15 21.36
CA ASN A 56 0.19 13.15 21.84
C ASN A 56 1.55 13.50 21.25
N GLY A 57 2.34 14.31 21.99
CA GLY A 57 3.63 14.84 21.56
C GLY A 57 4.57 13.80 20.94
N TRP A 58 5.52 14.29 20.15
CA TRP A 58 6.63 13.50 19.59
C TRP A 58 7.31 12.70 20.69
N GLN A 59 7.43 11.38 20.50
CA GLN A 59 8.14 10.53 21.44
C GLN A 59 9.65 10.58 21.15
N LYS A 60 10.46 10.53 22.20
CA LYS A 60 11.89 10.40 22.09
C LYS A 60 12.23 8.99 21.59
N LEU A 61 12.82 8.92 20.40
CA LEU A 61 13.17 7.66 19.75
C LEU A 61 14.47 7.09 20.31
N GLN A 62 14.49 5.80 20.59
CA GLN A 62 15.68 5.05 20.95
C GLN A 62 16.42 4.55 19.70
N ALA A 63 17.68 4.11 19.84
CA ALA A 63 18.47 3.60 18.71
C ALA A 63 17.79 2.44 17.97
N VAL A 64 17.07 1.57 18.70
CA VAL A 64 16.30 0.45 18.11
C VAL A 64 15.14 0.96 17.25
N ASP A 65 14.47 2.04 17.65
CA ASP A 65 13.36 2.64 16.91
C ASP A 65 13.89 3.27 15.61
N TRP A 66 15.01 4.00 15.68
CA TRP A 66 15.66 4.56 14.50
C TRP A 66 16.06 3.50 13.47
N ARG A 67 16.65 2.37 13.92
CA ARG A 67 17.00 1.26 13.02
C ARG A 67 15.78 0.67 12.32
N ARG A 68 14.68 0.47 13.05
CA ARG A 68 13.43 -0.06 12.51
C ARG A 68 12.78 0.93 11.54
N LEU A 69 12.75 2.21 11.87
CA LEU A 69 12.20 3.26 11.00
C LEU A 69 13.04 3.42 9.73
N ALA A 70 14.37 3.36 9.84
CA ALA A 70 15.27 3.38 8.68
C ALA A 70 15.02 2.17 7.77
N LEU A 71 14.96 0.95 8.34
CA LEU A 71 14.63 -0.26 7.57
C LEU A 71 13.26 -0.14 6.90
N SER A 72 12.24 0.31 7.66
CA SER A 72 10.89 0.54 7.10
C SER A 72 10.90 1.56 5.97
N GLY A 73 11.68 2.65 6.10
CA GLY A 73 11.82 3.65 5.04
C GLY A 73 12.50 3.11 3.79
N VAL A 74 13.54 2.28 3.94
CA VAL A 74 14.20 1.60 2.80
C VAL A 74 13.24 0.63 2.11
N LEU A 75 12.50 -0.18 2.89
CA LEU A 75 11.48 -1.09 2.34
C LEU A 75 10.37 -0.33 1.62
N LEU A 76 9.93 0.80 2.18
CA LEU A 76 8.95 1.69 1.56
C LEU A 76 9.47 2.28 0.24
N ALA A 77 10.73 2.72 0.21
CA ALA A 77 11.37 3.21 -1.00
C ALA A 77 11.42 2.13 -2.10
N GLY A 78 11.86 0.92 -1.75
CA GLY A 78 11.89 -0.22 -2.67
C GLY A 78 10.50 -0.60 -3.18
N HIS A 79 9.50 -0.65 -2.28
CA HIS A 79 8.10 -0.90 -2.62
C HIS A 79 7.59 0.13 -3.65
N TRP A 80 7.77 1.42 -3.39
CA TRP A 80 7.27 2.45 -4.31
C TRP A 80 8.01 2.47 -5.64
N VAL A 81 9.33 2.33 -5.63
CA VAL A 81 10.12 2.29 -6.87
C VAL A 81 9.68 1.11 -7.75
N SER A 82 9.59 -0.09 -7.19
CA SER A 82 9.15 -1.29 -7.93
C SER A 82 7.71 -1.15 -8.43
N PHE A 83 6.81 -0.56 -7.64
CA PHE A 83 5.44 -0.27 -8.07
C PHE A 83 5.40 0.71 -9.26
N PHE A 84 6.12 1.82 -9.20
CA PHE A 84 6.12 2.78 -10.32
C PHE A 84 6.87 2.28 -11.55
N ILE A 85 7.88 1.42 -11.39
CA ILE A 85 8.46 0.70 -12.55
C ILE A 85 7.36 -0.17 -13.19
N ALA A 86 6.60 -0.93 -12.40
CA ALA A 86 5.50 -1.75 -12.90
C ALA A 86 4.45 -0.91 -13.65
N VAL A 87 4.05 0.23 -13.09
CA VAL A 87 3.11 1.18 -13.73
C VAL A 87 3.65 1.68 -15.07
N LYS A 88 4.94 2.03 -15.15
CA LYS A 88 5.56 2.53 -16.39
C LYS A 88 5.72 1.45 -17.46
N VAL A 89 6.00 0.22 -17.06
CA VAL A 89 6.28 -0.89 -17.97
C VAL A 89 5.01 -1.61 -18.43
N ALA A 90 4.04 -1.82 -17.51
CA ALA A 90 2.87 -2.67 -17.78
C ALA A 90 1.51 -1.98 -17.56
N GLY A 91 1.51 -0.70 -17.18
CA GLY A 91 0.28 0.05 -16.92
C GLY A 91 -0.26 -0.15 -15.50
N VAL A 92 -1.30 0.64 -15.18
CA VAL A 92 -1.87 0.73 -13.83
C VAL A 92 -2.54 -0.59 -13.41
N ALA A 93 -3.27 -1.23 -14.34
CA ALA A 93 -4.04 -2.43 -14.03
C ALA A 93 -3.14 -3.58 -13.58
N ILE A 94 -2.07 -3.91 -14.34
CA ILE A 94 -1.14 -4.99 -14.01
C ILE A 94 -0.36 -4.63 -12.73
N ALA A 95 0.09 -3.40 -12.60
CA ALA A 95 0.82 -2.95 -11.41
C ALA A 95 -0.01 -3.10 -10.14
N THR A 96 -1.27 -2.67 -10.16
CA THR A 96 -2.15 -2.70 -8.98
C THR A 96 -2.56 -4.13 -8.63
N LEU A 97 -2.88 -4.97 -9.63
CA LEU A 97 -3.25 -6.37 -9.40
C LEU A 97 -2.05 -7.21 -8.93
N GLY A 98 -0.85 -6.97 -9.48
CA GLY A 98 0.36 -7.64 -9.01
C GLY A 98 0.71 -7.25 -7.58
N PHE A 99 0.60 -5.97 -7.23
CA PHE A 99 0.78 -5.49 -5.85
C PHE A 99 -0.22 -6.12 -4.88
N ALA A 100 -1.45 -6.39 -5.30
CA ALA A 100 -2.48 -7.03 -4.48
C ALA A 100 -2.11 -8.46 -4.02
N SER A 101 -0.94 -8.98 -4.39
CA SER A 101 -0.33 -10.20 -3.81
C SER A 101 0.18 -10.01 -2.37
N PHE A 102 0.35 -8.77 -1.89
CA PHE A 102 0.95 -8.50 -0.58
C PHE A 102 0.30 -9.23 0.61
N PRO A 103 -1.03 -9.46 0.67
CA PRO A 103 -1.63 -10.18 1.79
C PRO A 103 -1.18 -11.66 1.84
N ALA A 104 -1.00 -12.29 0.68
CA ALA A 104 -0.49 -13.65 0.61
C ALA A 104 0.96 -13.73 1.11
N PHE A 105 1.81 -12.79 0.69
CA PHE A 105 3.18 -12.70 1.23
C PHE A 105 3.18 -12.42 2.74
N THR A 106 2.29 -11.57 3.22
CA THR A 106 2.20 -11.27 4.66
C THR A 106 1.92 -12.54 5.46
N VAL A 107 0.94 -13.35 5.04
CA VAL A 107 0.62 -14.64 5.71
C VAL A 107 1.83 -15.58 5.71
N ILE A 108 2.49 -15.74 4.57
CA ILE A 108 3.65 -16.63 4.44
C ILE A 108 4.80 -16.14 5.35
N LEU A 109 5.10 -14.86 5.31
CA LEU A 109 6.19 -14.26 6.09
C LEU A 109 5.90 -14.25 7.58
N GLU A 110 4.65 -14.01 8.02
CA GLU A 110 4.24 -14.13 9.43
C GLU A 110 4.46 -15.56 9.93
N GLY A 111 4.02 -16.55 9.17
CA GLY A 111 4.27 -17.95 9.49
C GLY A 111 5.76 -18.30 9.63
N LEU A 112 6.61 -17.77 8.73
CA LEU A 112 8.05 -18.04 8.73
C LEU A 112 8.81 -17.27 9.84
N ILE A 113 8.53 -15.97 10.00
CA ILE A 113 9.30 -15.08 10.88
C ILE A 113 8.84 -15.21 12.33
N PHE A 114 7.54 -15.21 12.57
CA PHE A 114 6.97 -15.31 13.94
C PHE A 114 6.63 -16.74 14.34
N ARG A 115 6.83 -17.72 13.44
CA ARG A 115 6.49 -19.14 13.65
C ARG A 115 5.02 -19.35 14.04
N GLU A 116 4.15 -18.49 13.56
CA GLU A 116 2.72 -18.59 13.75
C GLU A 116 2.15 -19.72 12.86
N ARG A 117 1.16 -20.46 13.37
CA ARG A 117 0.48 -21.50 12.57
C ARG A 117 -0.41 -20.84 11.54
N ILE A 118 -0.14 -21.10 10.27
CA ILE A 118 -0.98 -20.63 9.16
C ILE A 118 -2.32 -21.37 9.25
N ARG A 119 -3.41 -20.63 9.30
CA ARG A 119 -4.78 -21.16 9.37
C ARG A 119 -5.26 -21.59 7.99
N ALA A 120 -6.23 -22.52 7.92
CA ALA A 120 -6.75 -23.03 6.65
C ALA A 120 -7.32 -21.92 5.72
N ASN A 121 -7.99 -20.92 6.30
CA ASN A 121 -8.48 -19.77 5.54
C ASN A 121 -7.36 -18.89 4.96
N GLU A 122 -6.20 -18.83 5.61
CA GLU A 122 -5.02 -18.10 5.12
C GLU A 122 -4.35 -18.87 3.98
N ILE A 123 -4.34 -20.20 4.06
CA ILE A 123 -3.89 -21.04 2.94
C ILE A 123 -4.79 -20.82 1.72
N VAL A 124 -6.11 -20.77 1.91
CA VAL A 124 -7.07 -20.47 0.83
C VAL A 124 -6.78 -19.10 0.21
N LEU A 125 -6.52 -18.07 1.02
CA LEU A 125 -6.12 -16.75 0.52
C LEU A 125 -4.88 -16.86 -0.37
N VAL A 126 -3.81 -17.51 0.11
CA VAL A 126 -2.56 -17.66 -0.66
C VAL A 126 -2.82 -18.35 -2.00
N VAL A 127 -3.58 -19.46 -1.98
CA VAL A 127 -3.91 -20.21 -3.21
C VAL A 127 -4.72 -19.35 -4.18
N LEU A 128 -5.79 -18.68 -3.72
CA LEU A 128 -6.64 -17.87 -4.58
C LEU A 128 -5.90 -16.67 -5.17
N VAL A 129 -5.05 -16.00 -4.37
CA VAL A 129 -4.20 -14.91 -4.86
C VAL A 129 -3.21 -15.43 -5.90
N SER A 130 -2.58 -16.59 -5.68
CA SER A 130 -1.66 -17.19 -6.63
C SER A 130 -2.34 -17.55 -7.97
N VAL A 131 -3.53 -18.16 -7.90
CA VAL A 131 -4.35 -18.45 -9.10
C VAL A 131 -4.74 -17.15 -9.81
N GLY A 132 -5.16 -16.14 -9.06
CA GLY A 132 -5.49 -14.82 -9.61
C GLY A 132 -4.33 -14.18 -10.35
N LEU A 133 -3.11 -14.24 -9.78
CA LEU A 133 -1.89 -13.73 -10.44
C LEU A 133 -1.58 -14.47 -11.73
N VAL A 134 -1.73 -15.79 -11.74
CA VAL A 134 -1.57 -16.60 -12.98
C VAL A 134 -2.58 -16.17 -14.04
N LEU A 135 -3.82 -15.88 -13.67
CA LEU A 135 -4.84 -15.38 -14.61
C LEU A 135 -4.52 -13.97 -15.11
N VAL A 136 -4.00 -13.09 -14.25
CA VAL A 136 -3.59 -11.73 -14.63
C VAL A 136 -2.37 -11.74 -15.55
N THR A 137 -1.51 -12.75 -15.49
CA THR A 137 -0.31 -12.85 -16.31
C THR A 137 -0.69 -12.98 -17.80
N PRO A 138 -0.37 -12.01 -18.67
CA PRO A 138 -0.83 -12.03 -20.06
C PRO A 138 -0.14 -13.11 -20.90
N ALA A 139 1.14 -13.29 -20.68
CA ALA A 139 1.98 -14.31 -21.30
C ALA A 139 3.09 -14.70 -20.33
N PHE A 140 3.48 -15.98 -20.30
CA PHE A 140 4.64 -16.44 -19.52
C PHE A 140 5.94 -16.26 -20.31
N ASP A 141 6.16 -15.03 -20.77
CA ASP A 141 7.32 -14.63 -21.56
C ASP A 141 8.01 -13.41 -20.93
N LEU A 142 9.27 -13.57 -20.53
CA LEU A 142 10.08 -12.50 -19.95
C LEU A 142 10.46 -11.40 -20.96
N ALA A 143 10.30 -11.64 -22.26
CA ALA A 143 10.43 -10.59 -23.27
C ALA A 143 9.21 -9.65 -23.29
N SER A 144 8.09 -10.07 -22.70
CA SER A 144 6.88 -9.25 -22.61
C SER A 144 7.02 -8.20 -21.50
N GLY A 145 6.85 -6.92 -21.84
CA GLY A 145 6.81 -5.84 -20.86
C GLY A 145 5.72 -6.04 -19.80
N ALA A 146 4.60 -6.65 -20.16
CA ALA A 146 3.51 -6.94 -19.23
C ALA A 146 3.94 -7.95 -18.14
N THR A 147 4.66 -9.00 -18.51
CA THR A 147 5.20 -9.99 -17.56
C THR A 147 6.27 -9.36 -16.67
N VAL A 148 7.20 -8.60 -17.24
CA VAL A 148 8.24 -7.89 -16.48
C VAL A 148 7.61 -6.90 -15.49
N GLY A 149 6.61 -6.13 -15.92
CA GLY A 149 5.90 -5.22 -15.04
C GLY A 149 5.13 -5.94 -13.92
N LEU A 150 4.52 -7.10 -14.20
CA LEU A 150 3.88 -7.93 -13.18
C LEU A 150 4.90 -8.41 -12.13
N LEU A 151 6.09 -8.84 -12.55
CA LEU A 151 7.15 -9.25 -11.60
C LEU A 151 7.60 -8.09 -10.71
N TRP A 152 7.74 -6.88 -11.25
CA TRP A 152 8.00 -5.67 -10.46
C TRP A 152 6.88 -5.37 -9.48
N ALA A 153 5.62 -5.56 -9.88
CA ALA A 153 4.46 -5.35 -9.01
C ALA A 153 4.40 -6.39 -7.88
N VAL A 154 4.70 -7.66 -8.16
CA VAL A 154 4.79 -8.73 -7.16
C VAL A 154 5.94 -8.47 -6.18
N LEU A 155 7.12 -8.03 -6.67
CA LEU A 155 8.22 -7.58 -5.81
C LEU A 155 7.79 -6.42 -4.90
N SER A 156 7.03 -5.46 -5.45
CA SER A 156 6.44 -4.37 -4.67
C SER A 156 5.54 -4.90 -3.54
N GLY A 157 4.71 -5.90 -3.82
CA GLY A 157 3.87 -6.58 -2.82
C GLY A 157 4.68 -7.27 -1.72
N LEU A 158 5.76 -7.95 -2.08
CA LEU A 158 6.68 -8.58 -1.12
C LEU A 158 7.35 -7.54 -0.20
N LEU A 159 7.89 -6.46 -0.79
CA LEU A 159 8.53 -5.39 -0.01
C LEU A 159 7.55 -4.68 0.92
N PHE A 160 6.30 -4.48 0.49
CA PHE A 160 5.25 -3.93 1.34
C PHE A 160 4.86 -4.88 2.48
N SER A 161 4.88 -6.18 2.25
CA SER A 161 4.66 -7.18 3.31
C SER A 161 5.77 -7.12 4.37
N LEU A 162 7.03 -7.07 3.96
CA LEU A 162 8.17 -6.90 4.88
C LEU A 162 8.08 -5.57 5.65
N LEU A 163 7.69 -4.48 4.98
CA LEU A 163 7.41 -3.19 5.60
C LEU A 163 6.32 -3.31 6.67
N SER A 164 5.22 -3.98 6.34
CA SER A 164 4.09 -4.17 7.26
C SER A 164 4.50 -4.94 8.51
N LEU A 165 5.31 -6.00 8.36
CA LEU A 165 5.85 -6.76 9.50
C LEU A 165 6.81 -5.94 10.36
N THR A 166 7.66 -5.12 9.73
CA THR A 166 8.57 -4.21 10.46
C THR A 166 7.79 -3.15 11.24
N ASN A 167 6.71 -2.62 10.63
CA ASN A 167 5.81 -1.68 11.30
C ASN A 167 5.04 -2.35 12.46
N ARG A 168 4.57 -3.58 12.29
CA ARG A 168 3.95 -4.38 13.37
C ARG A 168 4.90 -4.53 14.56
N ALA A 169 6.18 -4.83 14.31
CA ALA A 169 7.20 -4.96 15.37
C ALA A 169 7.51 -3.64 16.10
N SER A 170 7.12 -2.50 15.54
CA SER A 170 7.28 -1.16 16.12
C SER A 170 5.97 -0.57 16.67
N SER A 171 4.86 -1.29 16.51
CA SER A 171 3.53 -0.84 16.94
C SER A 171 3.48 -0.59 18.45
N GLY A 172 2.82 0.51 18.87
CA GLY A 172 2.72 0.94 20.26
C GLY A 172 3.96 1.66 20.82
N ARG A 173 5.11 1.64 20.11
CA ARG A 173 6.35 2.33 20.53
C ARG A 173 6.52 3.71 19.92
N VAL A 174 6.07 3.89 18.69
CA VAL A 174 6.20 5.15 17.95
C VAL A 174 4.81 5.56 17.44
N PRO A 175 4.39 6.82 17.64
CA PRO A 175 3.14 7.33 17.09
C PRO A 175 3.12 7.19 15.56
N ALA A 176 1.98 6.80 14.98
CA ALA A 176 1.86 6.49 13.56
C ALA A 176 2.29 7.64 12.64
N VAL A 177 1.91 8.88 12.98
CA VAL A 177 2.29 10.08 12.20
C VAL A 177 3.80 10.30 12.25
N GLN A 178 4.43 10.12 13.41
CA GLN A 178 5.88 10.25 13.57
C GLN A 178 6.61 9.16 12.77
N ALA A 179 6.13 7.92 12.84
CA ALA A 179 6.68 6.82 12.06
C ALA A 179 6.58 7.08 10.55
N ALA A 180 5.39 7.50 10.07
CA ALA A 180 5.18 7.83 8.67
C ALA A 180 6.09 8.97 8.20
N LEU A 181 6.26 10.02 9.00
CA LEU A 181 7.16 11.13 8.67
C LEU A 181 8.61 10.66 8.58
N CYS A 182 9.11 9.92 9.59
CA CYS A 182 10.47 9.40 9.57
C CYS A 182 10.72 8.48 8.37
N GLN A 183 9.79 7.59 8.04
CA GLN A 183 9.90 6.70 6.88
C GLN A 183 9.96 7.50 5.58
N ASN A 184 9.10 8.51 5.39
CA ASN A 184 9.12 9.36 4.20
C ASN A 184 10.42 10.18 4.08
N VAL A 185 11.00 10.66 5.20
CA VAL A 185 12.32 11.30 5.21
C VAL A 185 13.39 10.31 4.72
N VAL A 186 13.38 9.07 5.22
CA VAL A 186 14.33 8.03 4.76
C VAL A 186 14.14 7.75 3.26
N VAL A 187 12.90 7.63 2.78
CA VAL A 187 12.62 7.46 1.33
C VAL A 187 13.25 8.61 0.53
N ALA A 188 13.00 9.86 0.93
CA ALA A 188 13.51 11.02 0.24
C ALA A 188 15.06 11.02 0.22
N LEU A 189 15.70 10.72 1.35
CA LEU A 189 17.15 10.64 1.44
C LEU A 189 17.75 9.51 0.59
N CYS A 190 17.11 8.34 0.56
CA CYS A 190 17.56 7.21 -0.26
C CYS A 190 17.47 7.51 -1.77
N LEU A 191 16.42 8.22 -2.19
CA LEU A 191 16.18 8.48 -3.61
C LEU A 191 16.84 9.78 -4.10
N LEU A 192 17.22 10.71 -3.20
CA LEU A 192 17.84 11.98 -3.56
C LEU A 192 19.05 11.81 -4.50
N PRO A 193 20.02 10.92 -4.23
CA PRO A 193 21.20 10.79 -5.11
C PRO A 193 20.84 10.38 -6.55
N VAL A 194 19.79 9.57 -6.72
CA VAL A 194 19.34 9.09 -8.03
C VAL A 194 18.41 10.10 -8.71
N ALA A 195 17.59 10.80 -7.94
CA ALA A 195 16.65 11.78 -8.45
C ALA A 195 17.30 13.14 -8.77
N ALA A 196 18.25 13.58 -7.95
CA ALA A 196 18.84 14.92 -8.04
C ALA A 196 19.33 15.32 -9.44
N PRO A 197 20.05 14.47 -10.21
CA PRO A 197 20.49 14.83 -11.57
C PRO A 197 19.34 15.07 -12.56
N GLN A 198 18.13 14.55 -12.26
CA GLN A 198 16.98 14.60 -13.14
C GLN A 198 15.96 15.69 -12.76
N LEU A 199 16.14 16.35 -11.60
CA LEU A 199 15.15 17.30 -11.08
C LEU A 199 14.95 18.52 -11.97
N SER A 200 16.01 18.98 -12.66
CA SER A 200 15.97 20.12 -13.58
C SER A 200 15.17 19.85 -14.86
N GLU A 201 14.98 18.59 -15.22
CA GLU A 201 14.25 18.16 -16.43
C GLU A 201 12.76 17.92 -16.16
N VAL A 202 12.33 17.94 -14.89
CA VAL A 202 10.96 17.67 -14.48
C VAL A 202 10.07 18.87 -14.83
N ARG A 203 9.04 18.64 -15.63
CA ARG A 203 8.10 19.69 -16.03
C ARG A 203 7.23 20.14 -14.83
N ALA A 204 6.78 21.38 -14.84
CA ALA A 204 5.91 21.92 -13.79
C ALA A 204 4.64 21.06 -13.61
N LEU A 205 4.05 20.55 -14.70
CA LEU A 205 2.89 19.66 -14.64
C LEU A 205 3.20 18.32 -13.95
N ASP A 206 4.40 17.79 -14.14
CA ASP A 206 4.81 16.55 -13.47
C ASP A 206 4.95 16.74 -11.96
N TRP A 207 5.48 17.91 -11.54
CA TRP A 207 5.50 18.29 -10.13
C TRP A 207 4.11 18.39 -9.52
N LEU A 208 3.11 18.85 -10.27
CA LEU A 208 1.70 18.87 -9.82
C LEU A 208 1.23 17.42 -9.52
N TRP A 209 1.42 16.49 -10.45
CA TRP A 209 1.02 15.08 -10.24
C TRP A 209 1.76 14.44 -9.07
N ILE A 210 3.05 14.72 -8.93
CA ILE A 210 3.87 14.24 -7.83
C ILE A 210 3.43 14.85 -6.49
N ALA A 211 3.07 16.14 -6.47
CA ALA A 211 2.53 16.78 -5.28
C ALA A 211 1.18 16.19 -4.85
N LEU A 212 0.28 15.93 -5.82
CA LEU A 212 -0.99 15.24 -5.55
C LEU A 212 -0.75 13.83 -4.97
N LEU A 213 0.22 13.09 -5.49
CA LEU A 213 0.65 11.81 -4.93
C LEU A 213 1.09 11.93 -3.47
N GLY A 214 1.99 12.87 -3.17
CA GLY A 214 2.54 13.04 -1.82
C GLY A 214 1.51 13.55 -0.82
N VAL A 215 0.76 14.59 -1.18
CA VAL A 215 -0.21 15.21 -0.27
C VAL A 215 -1.45 14.35 -0.10
N PHE A 216 -2.14 14.02 -1.20
CA PHE A 216 -3.43 13.34 -1.13
C PHE A 216 -3.30 11.82 -1.00
N CYS A 217 -2.57 11.16 -1.89
CA CYS A 217 -2.47 9.70 -1.89
C CYS A 217 -1.54 9.16 -0.79
N THR A 218 -0.78 10.01 -0.09
CA THR A 218 0.04 9.60 1.04
C THR A 218 -0.41 10.29 2.33
N GLY A 219 -0.37 11.61 2.41
CA GLY A 219 -0.70 12.34 3.64
C GLY A 219 -2.16 12.22 4.03
N VAL A 220 -3.08 12.66 3.15
CA VAL A 220 -4.53 12.69 3.44
C VAL A 220 -5.11 11.28 3.51
N ALA A 221 -4.84 10.43 2.52
CA ALA A 221 -5.38 9.06 2.46
C ALA A 221 -5.00 8.25 3.71
N HIS A 222 -3.74 8.33 4.13
CA HIS A 222 -3.28 7.67 5.36
C HIS A 222 -3.96 8.23 6.61
N SER A 223 -4.11 9.54 6.70
CA SER A 223 -4.79 10.20 7.83
C SER A 223 -6.26 9.80 7.92
N LEU A 224 -6.97 9.75 6.78
CA LEU A 224 -8.36 9.29 6.72
C LEU A 224 -8.49 7.82 7.14
N PHE A 225 -7.57 6.98 6.72
CA PHE A 225 -7.51 5.57 7.11
C PHE A 225 -7.36 5.42 8.62
N VAL A 226 -6.33 6.02 9.21
CA VAL A 226 -6.07 5.94 10.65
C VAL A 226 -7.24 6.51 11.48
N ALA A 227 -7.78 7.67 11.08
CA ALA A 227 -8.92 8.28 11.74
C ALA A 227 -10.19 7.39 11.68
N SER A 228 -10.38 6.68 10.57
CA SER A 228 -11.52 5.77 10.41
C SER A 228 -11.42 4.53 11.30
N LEU A 229 -10.21 4.02 11.54
CA LEU A 229 -9.97 2.87 12.41
C LEU A 229 -10.31 3.12 13.87
N ALA A 230 -10.40 4.38 14.32
CA ALA A 230 -10.88 4.73 15.66
C ALA A 230 -12.37 4.38 15.86
N VAL A 231 -13.15 4.25 14.77
CA VAL A 231 -14.59 4.02 14.79
C VAL A 231 -14.99 2.73 14.07
N ILE A 232 -14.30 2.39 13.00
CA ILE A 232 -14.60 1.23 12.14
C ILE A 232 -13.62 0.10 12.46
N LYS A 233 -14.14 -1.12 12.53
CA LYS A 233 -13.32 -2.33 12.74
C LYS A 233 -12.35 -2.53 11.59
N ALA A 234 -11.10 -2.91 11.89
CA ALA A 234 -10.04 -3.14 10.92
C ALA A 234 -10.46 -4.06 9.75
N ARG A 235 -11.26 -5.10 10.02
CA ARG A 235 -11.80 -6.00 8.99
C ARG A 235 -12.70 -5.30 7.97
N THR A 236 -13.53 -4.33 8.41
CA THR A 236 -14.38 -3.54 7.50
C THR A 236 -13.52 -2.60 6.67
N ALA A 237 -12.51 -1.99 7.30
CA ALA A 237 -11.54 -1.18 6.59
C ALA A 237 -10.81 -2.00 5.51
N ALA A 238 -10.32 -3.21 5.82
CA ALA A 238 -9.66 -4.08 4.86
C ALA A 238 -10.55 -4.44 3.65
N VAL A 239 -11.85 -4.68 3.87
CA VAL A 239 -12.81 -4.94 2.77
C VAL A 239 -12.98 -3.71 1.88
N VAL A 240 -13.05 -2.50 2.47
CA VAL A 240 -13.15 -1.25 1.70
C VAL A 240 -11.86 -1.00 0.91
N PHE A 241 -10.70 -1.25 1.51
CA PHE A 241 -9.40 -1.12 0.83
C PHE A 241 -9.18 -2.15 -0.28
N ALA A 242 -9.82 -3.32 -0.21
CA ALA A 242 -9.83 -4.27 -1.33
C ALA A 242 -10.50 -3.70 -2.61
N MET A 243 -11.19 -2.56 -2.50
CA MET A 243 -11.73 -1.82 -3.66
C MET A 243 -10.69 -0.90 -4.33
N GLU A 244 -9.52 -0.69 -3.74
CA GLU A 244 -8.43 0.13 -4.30
C GLU A 244 -8.10 -0.24 -5.76
N PRO A 245 -7.85 -1.52 -6.10
CA PRO A 245 -7.61 -1.94 -7.48
C PRO A 245 -8.78 -1.61 -8.41
N VAL A 246 -10.02 -1.73 -7.94
CA VAL A 246 -11.20 -1.41 -8.75
C VAL A 246 -11.20 0.05 -9.13
N TYR A 247 -10.98 0.95 -8.18
CA TYR A 247 -10.91 2.39 -8.46
C TYR A 247 -9.75 2.74 -9.41
N GLY A 248 -8.55 2.22 -9.13
CA GLY A 248 -7.36 2.49 -9.94
C GLY A 248 -7.51 1.99 -11.38
N ILE A 249 -7.98 0.76 -11.58
CA ILE A 249 -8.18 0.15 -12.89
C ILE A 249 -9.28 0.87 -13.68
N THR A 250 -10.41 1.17 -13.02
CA THR A 250 -11.51 1.87 -13.69
C THR A 250 -11.08 3.23 -14.19
N ILE A 251 -10.35 4.00 -13.37
CA ILE A 251 -9.87 5.34 -13.76
C ILE A 251 -8.80 5.23 -14.85
N ALA A 252 -7.89 4.26 -14.75
CA ALA A 252 -6.88 4.03 -15.78
C ALA A 252 -7.50 3.61 -17.12
N TRP A 253 -8.56 2.81 -17.10
CA TRP A 253 -9.31 2.45 -18.28
C TRP A 253 -9.94 3.71 -18.94
N LEU A 254 -10.60 4.54 -18.14
CA LEU A 254 -11.25 5.76 -18.65
C LEU A 254 -10.27 6.82 -19.17
N LEU A 255 -9.11 6.99 -18.50
CA LEU A 255 -8.15 8.05 -18.85
C LEU A 255 -7.11 7.63 -19.88
N PHE A 256 -6.70 6.38 -19.89
CA PHE A 256 -5.58 5.90 -20.71
C PHE A 256 -6.00 4.86 -21.76
N ASN A 257 -7.28 4.54 -21.86
CA ASN A 257 -7.78 3.43 -22.69
C ASN A 257 -7.09 2.08 -22.38
N GLU A 258 -6.67 1.87 -21.12
CA GLU A 258 -6.14 0.59 -20.66
C GLU A 258 -7.28 -0.43 -20.54
N ASN A 259 -7.66 -1.04 -21.65
CA ASN A 259 -8.74 -2.02 -21.66
C ASN A 259 -8.32 -3.30 -20.92
N PRO A 260 -8.89 -3.60 -19.73
CA PRO A 260 -8.57 -4.84 -19.04
C PRO A 260 -9.10 -6.03 -19.81
N THR A 261 -8.27 -7.04 -20.02
CA THR A 261 -8.71 -8.29 -20.65
C THR A 261 -9.67 -9.07 -19.72
N LEU A 262 -10.49 -9.96 -20.28
CA LEU A 262 -11.36 -10.80 -19.47
C LEU A 262 -10.58 -11.61 -18.42
N ARG A 263 -9.38 -12.10 -18.78
CA ARG A 263 -8.48 -12.80 -17.83
C ARG A 263 -8.05 -11.91 -16.67
N MET A 264 -7.70 -10.65 -16.94
CA MET A 264 -7.36 -9.66 -15.90
C MET A 264 -8.55 -9.37 -15.00
N LEU A 265 -9.76 -9.24 -15.55
CA LEU A 265 -10.99 -9.02 -14.76
C LEU A 265 -11.29 -10.23 -13.87
N LEU A 266 -11.21 -11.45 -14.38
CA LEU A 266 -11.43 -12.67 -13.60
C LEU A 266 -10.37 -12.87 -12.53
N GLY A 267 -9.09 -12.72 -12.88
CA GLY A 267 -7.99 -12.81 -11.93
C GLY A 267 -8.05 -11.74 -10.85
N GLY A 268 -8.33 -10.49 -11.24
CA GLY A 268 -8.52 -9.38 -10.31
C GLY A 268 -9.70 -9.58 -9.36
N ALA A 269 -10.85 -10.02 -9.88
CA ALA A 269 -12.01 -10.36 -9.08
C ALA A 269 -11.70 -11.47 -8.07
N LEU A 270 -10.96 -12.50 -8.48
CA LEU A 270 -10.55 -13.60 -7.60
C LEU A 270 -9.64 -13.10 -6.46
N ILE A 271 -8.65 -12.25 -6.77
CA ILE A 271 -7.76 -11.65 -5.76
C ILE A 271 -8.56 -10.80 -4.77
N ILE A 272 -9.45 -9.92 -5.25
CA ILE A 272 -10.27 -9.04 -4.41
C ILE A 272 -11.19 -9.84 -3.50
N VAL A 273 -11.88 -10.87 -4.05
CA VAL A 273 -12.74 -11.75 -3.28
C VAL A 273 -11.94 -12.51 -2.22
N ALA A 274 -10.75 -13.03 -2.56
CA ALA A 274 -9.88 -13.73 -1.62
C ALA A 274 -9.50 -12.83 -0.43
N ILE A 275 -9.10 -11.59 -0.69
CA ILE A 275 -8.76 -10.61 0.36
C ILE A 275 -9.97 -10.28 1.23
N ALA A 276 -11.13 -10.03 0.61
CA ALA A 276 -12.35 -9.69 1.33
C ALA A 276 -12.86 -10.86 2.21
N VAL A 277 -12.79 -12.08 1.71
CA VAL A 277 -13.18 -13.29 2.47
C VAL A 277 -12.22 -13.52 3.63
N SER A 278 -10.91 -13.46 3.39
CA SER A 278 -9.90 -13.61 4.45
C SER A 278 -10.08 -12.58 5.57
N ALA A 279 -10.29 -11.32 5.23
CA ALA A 279 -10.53 -10.25 6.20
C ALA A 279 -11.79 -10.48 7.06
N ARG A 280 -12.86 -11.04 6.47
CA ARG A 280 -14.09 -11.39 7.20
C ARG A 280 -13.87 -12.58 8.15
N MET A 281 -13.18 -13.61 7.69
CA MET A 281 -12.95 -14.84 8.48
C MET A 281 -12.04 -14.58 9.68
N SER A 282 -10.96 -13.82 9.52
CA SER A 282 -10.07 -13.42 10.61
C SER A 282 -10.84 -12.68 11.72
N GLY A 283 -11.73 -11.78 11.36
CA GLY A 283 -12.56 -11.07 12.35
C GLY A 283 -13.63 -11.92 13.05
N GLN A 284 -13.97 -13.12 12.53
CA GLN A 284 -14.85 -14.07 13.23
C GLN A 284 -14.05 -14.93 14.23
N ALA A 285 -12.81 -15.29 13.90
CA ALA A 285 -11.94 -16.05 14.79
C ALA A 285 -11.62 -15.26 16.06
N ASP A 286 -11.27 -13.98 15.94
CA ASP A 286 -10.99 -13.11 17.09
C ASP A 286 -12.20 -12.96 18.02
N LYS A 287 -13.42 -12.90 17.48
CA LYS A 287 -14.64 -12.86 18.29
C LYS A 287 -14.87 -14.14 19.10
N LYS A 288 -14.57 -15.30 18.52
CA LYS A 288 -14.73 -16.59 19.22
C LYS A 288 -13.72 -16.73 20.36
N THR A 289 -12.49 -16.26 20.16
CA THR A 289 -11.45 -16.28 21.19
C THR A 289 -11.83 -15.38 22.36
N VAL A 290 -12.25 -14.14 22.10
CA VAL A 290 -12.69 -13.20 23.15
C VAL A 290 -13.94 -13.71 23.89
N ALA A 291 -14.89 -14.32 23.18
CA ALA A 291 -16.08 -14.91 23.80
C ALA A 291 -15.73 -16.14 24.68
N ALA A 292 -14.78 -16.96 24.26
CA ALA A 292 -14.33 -18.12 25.03
C ALA A 292 -13.58 -17.70 26.31
N GLU A 293 -12.76 -16.66 26.25
CA GLU A 293 -12.09 -16.09 27.43
C GLU A 293 -13.07 -15.46 28.43
N ALA A 294 -14.13 -14.78 27.92
CA ALA A 294 -15.17 -14.18 28.77
C ALA A 294 -16.07 -15.22 29.47
N THR A 295 -16.15 -16.45 28.96
CA THR A 295 -16.94 -17.53 29.57
C THR A 295 -16.13 -18.42 30.51
N SER A 296 -14.80 -18.23 30.56
CA SER A 296 -13.88 -18.97 31.45
C SER A 296 -13.61 -18.27 32.78
N HIS A 297 -14.17 -17.08 33.00
CA HIS A 297 -14.19 -16.32 34.26
C HIS A 297 -15.60 -16.26 34.85
#